data_04fbcb59f50b27cacc96e7db2eaff90f
#
_entry.id   04fbcb59f50b27cacc96e7db2eaff90f
#
_cell.length_a   1.000
_cell.length_b   1.000
_cell.length_c   1.000
_cell.angle_alpha   90.00
_cell.angle_beta   90.00
_cell.angle_gamma   90.00
#
_symmetry.space_group_name_H-M   'P 1'
#
loop_
_entity.id
_entity.type
_entity.pdbx_description
1 polymer ?
#
loop_
_entity_poly.entity_id
_entity_poly.type
_entity_poly.pdbx_seq_one_letter_code
_entity_poly.pdbx_strand_id
1 'polypeptide(L)'
;MNNLFTLYGYELKKLMQKKLLWVSLLVCMAAIAFSILFPLFGTYSVNGVSISTNYEQHLIDQAYRKALSGKPIDQSLLEETIAAYKDLPIETNYVLTEEYQTYARPYSEIFNLIRVWTGMDKQAVVQWVPDEATLYATMMGRFEESSINNHLTEAEIAYWQGQADTITTPIVYQFHEAYRIILENFLIVGFMMLLFAAIVLS
;
A
#
# COMPACT_ATOMS: atom_id res chain seq x y z
N MET A 1 -12.13 -42.70 -5.88
CA MET A 1 -11.88 -41.32 -5.43
C MET A 1 -12.09 -41.10 -3.93
N ASN A 2 -12.94 -41.87 -3.26
CA ASN A 2 -13.21 -41.67 -1.81
C ASN A 2 -12.02 -41.93 -0.86
N ASN A 3 -11.09 -42.78 -1.23
CA ASN A 3 -9.96 -43.15 -0.34
C ASN A 3 -8.94 -42.02 -0.12
N LEU A 4 -8.78 -41.11 -1.08
CA LEU A 4 -7.84 -39.99 -0.98
C LEU A 4 -8.31 -38.96 0.06
N PHE A 5 -9.60 -38.61 0.07
CA PHE A 5 -10.17 -37.71 1.06
C PHE A 5 -10.15 -38.27 2.48
N THR A 6 -10.38 -39.60 2.60
CA THR A 6 -10.32 -40.28 3.89
C THR A 6 -8.89 -40.32 4.44
N LEU A 7 -7.89 -40.58 3.58
CA LEU A 7 -6.48 -40.57 3.94
C LEU A 7 -6.03 -39.14 4.34
N TYR A 8 -6.41 -38.13 3.55
CA TYR A 8 -6.12 -36.74 3.84
C TYR A 8 -6.72 -36.29 5.19
N GLY A 9 -7.98 -36.67 5.45
CA GLY A 9 -8.63 -36.38 6.74
C GLY A 9 -7.93 -37.04 7.92
N TYR A 10 -7.41 -38.25 7.76
CA TYR A 10 -6.66 -38.95 8.80
C TYR A 10 -5.32 -38.28 9.09
N GLU A 11 -4.54 -37.93 8.06
CA GLU A 11 -3.26 -37.22 8.21
C GLU A 11 -3.45 -35.82 8.79
N LEU A 12 -4.48 -35.09 8.37
CA LEU A 12 -4.83 -33.79 8.96
C LEU A 12 -5.16 -33.91 10.45
N LYS A 13 -5.95 -34.92 10.82
CA LYS A 13 -6.29 -35.17 12.24
C LYS A 13 -5.05 -35.49 13.06
N LYS A 14 -4.11 -36.28 12.53
CA LYS A 14 -2.84 -36.61 13.18
C LYS A 14 -1.96 -35.38 13.38
N LEU A 15 -1.90 -34.48 12.37
CA LEU A 15 -1.20 -33.21 12.47
C LEU A 15 -1.83 -32.31 13.55
N MET A 16 -3.16 -32.18 13.56
CA MET A 16 -3.89 -31.37 14.53
C MET A 16 -3.74 -31.85 15.98
N GLN A 17 -3.33 -33.10 16.21
CA GLN A 17 -3.08 -33.64 17.54
C GLN A 17 -1.68 -33.29 18.08
N LYS A 18 -0.75 -32.80 17.21
CA LYS A 18 0.58 -32.41 17.65
C LYS A 18 0.52 -31.09 18.42
N LYS A 19 0.89 -31.09 19.69
CA LYS A 19 0.95 -29.86 20.53
C LYS A 19 1.90 -28.83 19.95
N LEU A 20 2.99 -29.27 19.32
CA LEU A 20 3.98 -28.41 18.68
C LEU A 20 3.37 -27.58 17.55
N LEU A 21 2.42 -28.14 16.77
CA LEU A 21 1.70 -27.42 15.74
C LEU A 21 0.96 -26.19 16.31
N TRP A 22 0.24 -26.36 17.41
CA TRP A 22 -0.53 -25.29 18.01
C TRP A 22 0.37 -24.20 18.63
N VAL A 23 1.49 -24.63 19.25
CA VAL A 23 2.46 -23.67 19.79
C VAL A 23 3.09 -22.86 18.67
N SER A 24 3.53 -23.51 17.58
CA SER A 24 4.12 -22.79 16.44
C SER A 24 3.13 -21.88 15.75
N LEU A 25 1.87 -22.30 15.57
CA LEU A 25 0.80 -21.46 15.05
C LEU A 25 0.58 -20.20 15.91
N LEU A 26 0.51 -20.37 17.22
CA LEU A 26 0.34 -19.27 18.17
C LEU A 26 1.52 -18.29 18.11
N VAL A 27 2.75 -18.79 18.05
CA VAL A 27 3.97 -17.96 17.91
C VAL A 27 3.95 -17.20 16.59
N CYS A 28 3.62 -17.86 15.48
CA CYS A 28 3.51 -17.19 14.18
C CYS A 28 2.43 -16.11 14.17
N MET A 29 1.25 -16.40 14.73
CA MET A 29 0.18 -15.40 14.84
C MET A 29 0.59 -14.22 15.73
N ALA A 30 1.25 -14.47 16.85
CA ALA A 30 1.76 -13.42 17.72
C ALA A 30 2.80 -12.55 17.03
N ALA A 31 3.73 -13.15 16.28
CA ALA A 31 4.74 -12.42 15.54
C ALA A 31 4.14 -11.56 14.40
N ILE A 32 3.16 -12.09 13.67
CA ILE A 32 2.43 -11.33 12.64
C ILE A 32 1.67 -10.16 13.30
N ALA A 33 0.92 -10.41 14.37
CA ALA A 33 0.21 -9.37 15.10
C ALA A 33 1.17 -8.29 15.62
N PHE A 34 2.31 -8.68 16.18
CA PHE A 34 3.34 -7.76 16.64
C PHE A 34 3.89 -6.90 15.49
N SER A 35 4.22 -7.50 14.34
CA SER A 35 4.75 -6.77 13.18
C SER A 35 3.75 -5.74 12.61
N ILE A 36 2.45 -6.06 12.67
CA ILE A 36 1.38 -5.14 12.23
C ILE A 36 1.16 -4.00 13.25
N LEU A 37 1.20 -4.32 14.54
CA LEU A 37 0.90 -3.36 15.60
C LEU A 37 2.11 -2.50 16.00
N PHE A 38 3.33 -3.04 15.86
CA PHE A 38 4.55 -2.37 16.31
C PHE A 38 4.73 -0.96 15.73
N PRO A 39 4.48 -0.68 14.42
CA PRO A 39 4.57 0.67 13.87
C PRO A 39 3.60 1.67 14.49
N LEU A 40 2.52 1.22 15.14
CA LEU A 40 1.54 2.09 15.79
C LEU A 40 2.01 2.55 17.18
N PHE A 41 2.98 1.83 17.78
CA PHE A 41 3.58 2.23 19.05
C PHE A 41 4.68 3.26 18.81
N GLY A 42 4.75 4.23 19.69
CA GLY A 42 5.76 5.28 19.64
C GLY A 42 5.18 6.65 19.35
N THR A 43 6.09 7.62 19.25
CA THR A 43 5.75 9.01 19.01
C THR A 43 6.09 9.40 17.59
N TYR A 44 5.15 10.05 16.93
CA TYR A 44 5.40 10.69 15.65
C TYR A 44 6.20 11.98 15.90
N SER A 45 7.43 11.98 15.42
CA SER A 45 8.34 13.11 15.60
C SER A 45 8.84 13.58 14.25
N VAL A 46 8.92 14.90 14.09
CA VAL A 46 9.51 15.53 12.91
C VAL A 46 10.62 16.44 13.39
N ASN A 47 11.84 16.25 12.90
CA ASN A 47 13.05 16.97 13.34
C ASN A 47 13.30 16.93 14.86
N GLY A 48 12.99 15.82 15.50
CA GLY A 48 13.16 15.65 16.93
C GLY A 48 12.08 16.30 17.79
N VAL A 49 11.08 16.96 17.19
CA VAL A 49 9.91 17.47 17.89
C VAL A 49 8.82 16.43 17.86
N SER A 50 8.40 15.94 19.02
CA SER A 50 7.27 15.01 19.15
C SER A 50 5.95 15.79 19.00
N ILE A 51 5.10 15.35 18.07
CA ILE A 51 3.83 16.01 17.76
C ILE A 51 2.65 15.24 18.36
N SER A 52 2.67 13.92 18.21
CA SER A 52 1.56 13.04 18.62
C SER A 52 2.04 11.59 18.69
N THR A 53 1.15 10.66 19.00
CA THR A 53 1.42 9.23 18.88
C THR A 53 1.32 8.79 17.40
N ASN A 54 2.08 7.77 17.02
CA ASN A 54 1.94 7.16 15.68
C ASN A 54 0.51 6.67 15.44
N TYR A 55 -0.15 6.19 16.48
CA TYR A 55 -1.54 5.73 16.40
C TYR A 55 -2.50 6.87 16.04
N GLU A 56 -2.37 8.04 16.69
CA GLU A 56 -3.19 9.22 16.37
C GLU A 56 -2.98 9.68 14.93
N GLN A 57 -1.72 9.71 14.47
CA GLN A 57 -1.41 10.05 13.08
C GLN A 57 -2.04 9.05 12.10
N HIS A 58 -1.97 7.76 12.43
CA HIS A 58 -2.61 6.73 11.63
C HIS A 58 -4.13 6.92 11.52
N LEU A 59 -4.81 7.24 12.62
CA LEU A 59 -6.25 7.50 12.61
C LEU A 59 -6.64 8.71 11.76
N ILE A 60 -5.84 9.79 11.83
CA ILE A 60 -6.05 10.99 11.02
C ILE A 60 -5.90 10.65 9.52
N ASP A 61 -4.80 9.98 9.15
CA ASP A 61 -4.57 9.59 7.76
C ASP A 61 -5.64 8.62 7.23
N GLN A 62 -6.10 7.69 8.08
CA GLN A 62 -7.20 6.79 7.75
C GLN A 62 -8.49 7.55 7.47
N ALA A 63 -8.81 8.58 8.27
CA ALA A 63 -10.00 9.40 8.07
C ALA A 63 -9.94 10.13 6.71
N TYR A 64 -8.79 10.71 6.34
CA TYR A 64 -8.60 11.37 5.06
C TYR A 64 -8.71 10.41 3.87
N ARG A 65 -8.09 9.23 3.96
CA ARG A 65 -8.20 8.18 2.94
C ARG A 65 -9.63 7.70 2.74
N LYS A 66 -10.38 7.54 3.83
CA LYS A 66 -11.82 7.19 3.76
C LYS A 66 -12.63 8.29 3.10
N ALA A 67 -12.32 9.56 3.37
CA ALA A 67 -13.00 10.70 2.75
C ALA A 67 -12.72 10.82 1.24
N LEU A 68 -11.57 10.34 0.78
CA LEU A 68 -11.22 10.28 -0.64
C LEU A 68 -11.81 9.04 -1.33
N SER A 69 -12.10 7.97 -0.58
CA SER A 69 -12.57 6.71 -1.16
C SER A 69 -13.89 6.89 -1.92
N GLY A 70 -13.93 6.37 -3.13
CA GLY A 70 -15.06 6.51 -4.05
C GLY A 70 -14.97 7.74 -4.96
N LYS A 71 -14.00 8.64 -4.75
CA LYS A 71 -13.80 9.79 -5.65
C LYS A 71 -13.02 9.37 -6.90
N PRO A 72 -13.43 9.86 -8.09
CA PRO A 72 -12.62 9.69 -9.29
C PRO A 72 -11.37 10.56 -9.20
N ILE A 73 -10.24 10.05 -9.70
CA ILE A 73 -9.01 10.84 -9.86
C ILE A 73 -9.10 11.58 -11.18
N ASP A 74 -9.99 12.55 -11.22
CA ASP A 74 -10.29 13.38 -12.37
C ASP A 74 -9.53 14.71 -12.31
N GLN A 75 -9.73 15.53 -13.34
CA GLN A 75 -9.11 16.86 -13.46
C GLN A 75 -9.35 17.73 -12.21
N SER A 76 -10.56 17.71 -11.64
CA SER A 76 -10.91 18.52 -10.47
C SER A 76 -10.10 18.10 -9.23
N LEU A 77 -10.02 16.78 -8.96
CA LEU A 77 -9.24 16.27 -7.81
C LEU A 77 -7.74 16.52 -7.98
N LEU A 78 -7.23 16.48 -9.22
CA LEU A 78 -5.82 16.81 -9.50
C LEU A 78 -5.54 18.28 -9.22
N GLU A 79 -6.40 19.20 -9.70
CA GLU A 79 -6.28 20.63 -9.46
C GLU A 79 -6.37 20.98 -7.97
N GLU A 80 -7.34 20.43 -7.24
CA GLU A 80 -7.45 20.58 -5.79
C GLU A 80 -6.20 20.11 -5.07
N THR A 81 -5.67 18.96 -5.48
CA THR A 81 -4.45 18.39 -4.89
C THR A 81 -3.25 19.31 -5.10
N ILE A 82 -3.00 19.75 -6.33
CA ILE A 82 -1.86 20.62 -6.63
C ILE A 82 -2.01 21.97 -5.96
N ALA A 83 -3.22 22.58 -5.96
CA ALA A 83 -3.49 23.84 -5.28
C ALA A 83 -3.19 23.76 -3.78
N ALA A 84 -3.54 22.64 -3.12
CA ALA A 84 -3.28 22.46 -1.70
C ALA A 84 -1.78 22.40 -1.34
N TYR A 85 -0.90 22.03 -2.29
CA TYR A 85 0.54 21.95 -2.09
C TYR A 85 1.32 23.17 -2.62
N LYS A 86 0.68 24.03 -3.43
CA LYS A 86 1.36 25.08 -4.21
C LYS A 86 2.17 26.08 -3.37
N ASP A 87 1.64 26.46 -2.22
CA ASP A 87 2.24 27.50 -1.37
C ASP A 87 3.07 26.92 -0.21
N LEU A 88 3.23 25.59 -0.17
CA LEU A 88 4.01 24.95 0.87
C LEU A 88 5.50 25.06 0.59
N PRO A 89 6.34 25.31 1.63
CA PRO A 89 7.79 25.33 1.49
C PRO A 89 8.35 23.89 1.37
N ILE A 90 8.17 23.27 0.20
CA ILE A 90 8.42 21.84 -0.07
C ILE A 90 9.88 21.43 0.22
N GLU A 91 10.83 22.35 0.16
CA GLU A 91 12.25 22.10 0.47
C GLU A 91 12.54 21.98 1.98
N THR A 92 11.60 22.42 2.81
CA THR A 92 11.73 22.41 4.27
C THR A 92 10.81 21.36 4.89
N ASN A 93 10.74 21.32 6.23
CA ASN A 93 9.82 20.42 6.93
C ASN A 93 8.37 20.93 6.92
N TYR A 94 7.84 21.13 5.74
CA TYR A 94 6.47 21.60 5.54
C TYR A 94 5.42 20.73 6.27
N VAL A 95 5.73 19.44 6.52
CA VAL A 95 4.86 18.51 7.24
C VAL A 95 4.48 19.01 8.64
N LEU A 96 5.32 19.88 9.24
CA LEU A 96 5.07 20.49 10.56
C LEU A 96 4.19 21.73 10.49
N THR A 97 3.98 22.30 9.33
CA THR A 97 3.23 23.53 9.19
C THR A 97 1.74 23.29 9.38
N GLU A 98 1.03 24.27 9.92
CA GLU A 98 -0.41 24.24 10.08
C GLU A 98 -1.10 24.17 8.72
N GLU A 99 -0.54 24.85 7.72
CA GLU A 99 -1.01 24.85 6.34
C GLU A 99 -1.01 23.44 5.76
N TYR A 100 0.07 22.67 5.94
CA TYR A 100 0.11 21.28 5.51
C TYR A 100 -0.94 20.44 6.22
N GLN A 101 -0.99 20.50 7.55
CA GLN A 101 -1.87 19.67 8.35
C GLN A 101 -3.35 19.90 8.02
N THR A 102 -3.70 21.17 7.72
CA THR A 102 -5.08 21.56 7.48
C THR A 102 -5.51 21.38 6.02
N TYR A 103 -4.66 21.80 5.08
CA TYR A 103 -5.06 21.92 3.68
C TYR A 103 -4.48 20.85 2.76
N ALA A 104 -3.21 20.48 2.91
CA ALA A 104 -2.54 19.59 1.99
C ALA A 104 -2.58 18.11 2.42
N ARG A 105 -2.54 17.84 3.73
CA ARG A 105 -2.56 16.48 4.26
C ARG A 105 -3.78 15.65 3.81
N PRO A 106 -5.00 16.20 3.71
CA PRO A 106 -6.14 15.47 3.16
C PRO A 106 -5.90 14.87 1.77
N TYR A 107 -5.07 15.52 0.96
CA TYR A 107 -4.74 15.12 -0.41
C TYR A 107 -3.42 14.34 -0.54
N SER A 108 -2.76 14.03 0.57
CA SER A 108 -1.42 13.43 0.57
C SER A 108 -1.33 12.10 -0.20
N GLU A 109 -2.38 11.30 -0.18
CA GLU A 109 -2.44 10.04 -0.94
C GLU A 109 -2.49 10.30 -2.46
N ILE A 110 -3.33 11.23 -2.90
CA ILE A 110 -3.42 11.59 -4.32
C ILE A 110 -2.11 12.23 -4.79
N PHE A 111 -1.52 13.12 -3.99
CA PHE A 111 -0.21 13.70 -4.29
C PHE A 111 0.88 12.63 -4.44
N ASN A 112 0.90 11.63 -3.57
CA ASN A 112 1.84 10.51 -3.68
C ASN A 112 1.54 9.61 -4.88
N LEU A 113 0.28 9.37 -5.23
CA LEU A 113 -0.10 8.63 -6.44
C LEU A 113 0.39 9.35 -7.70
N ILE A 114 0.21 10.67 -7.81
CA ILE A 114 0.73 11.46 -8.93
C ILE A 114 2.25 11.27 -9.04
N ARG A 115 2.98 11.37 -7.93
CA ARG A 115 4.44 11.16 -7.91
C ARG A 115 4.84 9.77 -8.39
N VAL A 116 4.16 8.74 -7.91
CA VAL A 116 4.45 7.36 -8.29
C VAL A 116 4.13 7.13 -9.76
N TRP A 117 3.00 7.61 -10.26
CA TRP A 117 2.57 7.40 -11.64
C TRP A 117 3.39 8.19 -12.64
N THR A 118 3.79 9.41 -12.28
CA THR A 118 4.60 10.26 -13.18
C THR A 118 6.11 10.09 -12.99
N GLY A 119 6.55 9.62 -11.82
CA GLY A 119 7.96 9.59 -11.42
C GLY A 119 8.55 10.95 -11.10
N MET A 120 7.73 11.97 -11.01
CA MET A 120 8.14 13.33 -10.65
C MET A 120 8.57 13.39 -9.18
N ASP A 121 9.54 14.22 -8.87
CA ASP A 121 9.81 14.61 -7.50
C ASP A 121 8.73 15.56 -6.96
N LYS A 122 8.81 15.89 -5.67
CA LYS A 122 7.80 16.74 -5.02
C LYS A 122 7.70 18.13 -5.65
N GLN A 123 8.83 18.75 -6.00
CA GLN A 123 8.87 20.09 -6.57
C GLN A 123 8.27 20.11 -7.98
N ALA A 124 8.64 19.11 -8.79
CA ALA A 124 8.11 18.99 -10.15
C ALA A 124 6.58 18.80 -10.13
N VAL A 125 6.03 18.01 -9.18
CA VAL A 125 4.58 17.83 -9.07
C VAL A 125 3.87 19.12 -8.71
N VAL A 126 4.41 19.92 -7.77
CA VAL A 126 3.79 21.20 -7.40
C VAL A 126 3.81 22.23 -8.54
N GLN A 127 4.82 22.16 -9.41
CA GLN A 127 4.95 23.02 -10.60
C GLN A 127 4.19 22.49 -11.81
N TRP A 128 3.76 21.23 -11.76
CA TRP A 128 3.06 20.59 -12.85
C TRP A 128 1.68 21.21 -13.03
N VAL A 129 1.33 21.48 -14.30
CA VAL A 129 -0.03 21.86 -14.68
C VAL A 129 -0.85 20.58 -14.78
N PRO A 130 -1.87 20.39 -13.92
CA PRO A 130 -2.68 19.17 -13.94
C PRO A 130 -3.33 18.95 -15.30
N ASP A 131 -3.14 17.74 -15.83
CA ASP A 131 -3.81 17.25 -17.03
C ASP A 131 -4.08 15.77 -16.88
N GLU A 132 -5.34 15.41 -16.75
CA GLU A 132 -5.80 14.05 -16.52
C GLU A 132 -5.32 13.08 -17.61
N ALA A 133 -5.45 13.48 -18.88
CA ALA A 133 -5.07 12.63 -20.00
C ALA A 133 -3.56 12.34 -20.00
N THR A 134 -2.75 13.36 -19.74
CA THR A 134 -1.29 13.21 -19.63
C THR A 134 -0.90 12.36 -18.43
N LEU A 135 -1.59 12.49 -17.29
CA LEU A 135 -1.33 11.66 -16.11
C LEU A 135 -1.49 10.17 -16.44
N TYR A 136 -2.62 9.80 -17.02
CA TYR A 136 -2.91 8.40 -17.34
C TYR A 136 -2.01 7.87 -18.45
N ALA A 137 -1.71 8.67 -19.47
CA ALA A 137 -0.77 8.29 -20.52
C ALA A 137 0.65 8.04 -19.95
N THR A 138 1.12 8.91 -19.03
CA THR A 138 2.42 8.76 -18.37
C THR A 138 2.45 7.52 -17.48
N MET A 139 1.39 7.27 -16.72
CA MET A 139 1.27 6.06 -15.89
C MET A 139 1.41 4.80 -16.75
N MET A 140 0.71 4.73 -17.88
CA MET A 140 0.74 3.59 -18.79
C MET A 140 2.12 3.42 -19.43
N GLY A 141 2.74 4.50 -19.90
CA GLY A 141 4.11 4.45 -20.46
C GLY A 141 5.15 3.98 -19.47
N ARG A 142 5.07 4.40 -18.21
CA ARG A 142 5.96 3.90 -17.15
C ARG A 142 5.72 2.44 -16.79
N PHE A 143 4.50 1.97 -16.88
CA PHE A 143 4.20 0.56 -16.72
C PHE A 143 4.89 -0.28 -17.80
N GLU A 144 4.84 0.14 -19.06
CA GLU A 144 5.52 -0.52 -20.15
C GLU A 144 7.06 -0.53 -19.97
N GLU A 145 7.64 0.62 -19.62
CA GLU A 145 9.07 0.74 -19.33
C GLU A 145 9.51 -0.17 -18.17
N SER A 146 8.74 -0.18 -17.08
CA SER A 146 8.99 -1.05 -15.92
C SER A 146 8.91 -2.53 -16.29
N SER A 147 7.99 -2.92 -17.17
CA SER A 147 7.81 -4.30 -17.62
C SER A 147 9.03 -4.77 -18.42
N ILE A 148 9.58 -3.92 -19.28
CA ILE A 148 10.81 -4.20 -20.05
C ILE A 148 12.02 -4.31 -19.10
N ASN A 149 12.17 -3.39 -18.16
CA ASN A 149 13.30 -3.34 -17.23
C ASN A 149 13.30 -4.51 -16.24
N ASN A 150 12.15 -5.06 -15.91
CA ASN A 150 12.01 -6.24 -15.02
C ASN A 150 12.17 -7.58 -15.74
N HIS A 151 12.62 -7.58 -17.00
CA HIS A 151 12.87 -8.81 -17.80
C HIS A 151 11.64 -9.73 -17.93
N LEU A 152 10.45 -9.14 -18.03
CA LEU A 152 9.24 -9.92 -18.28
C LEU A 152 9.29 -10.55 -19.68
N THR A 153 8.73 -11.74 -19.79
CA THR A 153 8.57 -12.41 -21.09
C THR A 153 7.55 -11.67 -21.95
N GLU A 154 7.62 -11.84 -23.29
CA GLU A 154 6.63 -11.27 -24.21
C GLU A 154 5.19 -11.65 -23.84
N ALA A 155 4.96 -12.88 -23.39
CA ALA A 155 3.64 -13.35 -22.97
C ALA A 155 3.12 -12.62 -21.71
N GLU A 156 4.01 -12.35 -20.73
CA GLU A 156 3.69 -11.58 -19.53
C GLU A 156 3.42 -10.12 -19.88
N ILE A 157 4.21 -9.52 -20.75
CA ILE A 157 3.99 -8.15 -21.24
C ILE A 157 2.63 -8.06 -21.94
N ALA A 158 2.33 -8.96 -22.86
CA ALA A 158 1.05 -8.99 -23.57
C ALA A 158 -0.15 -9.19 -22.62
N TYR A 159 0.00 -10.03 -21.59
CA TYR A 159 -1.02 -10.22 -20.55
C TYR A 159 -1.29 -8.92 -19.81
N TRP A 160 -0.24 -8.25 -19.34
CA TRP A 160 -0.40 -7.01 -18.56
C TRP A 160 -0.90 -5.85 -19.41
N GLN A 161 -0.49 -5.74 -20.66
CA GLN A 161 -1.04 -4.76 -21.60
C GLN A 161 -2.55 -5.00 -21.82
N GLY A 162 -2.97 -6.25 -22.02
CA GLY A 162 -4.39 -6.60 -22.10
C GLY A 162 -5.16 -6.25 -20.82
N GLN A 163 -4.56 -6.38 -19.64
CA GLN A 163 -5.19 -5.92 -18.39
C GLN A 163 -5.28 -4.39 -18.34
N ALA A 164 -4.24 -3.70 -18.77
CA ALA A 164 -4.20 -2.23 -18.80
C ALA A 164 -5.29 -1.64 -19.69
N ASP A 165 -5.59 -2.27 -20.83
CA ASP A 165 -6.66 -1.86 -21.75
C ASP A 165 -8.06 -2.00 -21.14
N THR A 166 -8.21 -2.76 -20.05
CA THR A 166 -9.48 -2.88 -19.32
C THR A 166 -9.68 -1.77 -18.27
N ILE A 167 -8.65 -0.98 -17.98
CA ILE A 167 -8.74 0.09 -17.00
C ILE A 167 -9.58 1.24 -17.57
N THR A 168 -10.67 1.54 -16.89
CA THR A 168 -11.50 2.71 -17.21
C THR A 168 -10.98 3.94 -16.50
N THR A 169 -10.82 5.04 -17.23
CA THR A 169 -10.44 6.35 -16.67
C THR A 169 -11.66 7.27 -16.61
N PRO A 170 -11.77 8.16 -15.62
CA PRO A 170 -10.85 8.30 -14.47
C PRO A 170 -10.92 7.10 -13.50
N ILE A 171 -9.76 6.73 -12.96
CA ILE A 171 -9.67 5.68 -11.94
C ILE A 171 -10.34 6.19 -10.66
N VAL A 172 -11.16 5.35 -10.04
CA VAL A 172 -11.79 5.68 -8.76
C VAL A 172 -10.87 5.27 -7.62
N TYR A 173 -10.48 6.24 -6.78
CA TYR A 173 -9.69 5.95 -5.59
C TYR A 173 -10.48 5.05 -4.63
N GLN A 174 -9.89 3.92 -4.25
CA GLN A 174 -10.49 2.98 -3.29
C GLN A 174 -9.52 2.76 -2.12
N PHE A 175 -10.01 2.99 -0.91
CA PHE A 175 -9.23 2.74 0.29
C PHE A 175 -9.56 1.37 0.88
N HIS A 176 -8.57 0.50 0.90
CA HIS A 176 -8.66 -0.84 1.49
C HIS A 176 -7.52 -1.07 2.48
N GLU A 177 -7.73 -0.70 3.74
CA GLU A 177 -6.68 -0.76 4.77
C GLU A 177 -6.14 -2.16 5.03
N ALA A 178 -7.02 -3.17 5.08
CA ALA A 178 -6.61 -4.55 5.31
C ALA A 178 -5.64 -5.06 4.23
N TYR A 179 -5.87 -4.67 2.98
CA TYR A 179 -5.00 -5.03 1.86
C TYR A 179 -3.61 -4.40 1.97
N ARG A 180 -3.55 -3.14 2.36
CA ARG A 180 -2.30 -2.40 2.55
C ARG A 180 -1.45 -3.03 3.64
N ILE A 181 -2.03 -3.31 4.80
CA ILE A 181 -1.33 -3.94 5.93
C ILE A 181 -0.74 -5.29 5.52
N ILE A 182 -1.49 -6.11 4.78
CA ILE A 182 -1.02 -7.41 4.29
C ILE A 182 0.16 -7.23 3.32
N LEU A 183 0.06 -6.30 2.36
CA LEU A 183 1.12 -6.07 1.38
C LEU A 183 2.40 -5.51 2.02
N GLU A 184 2.29 -4.57 2.94
CA GLU A 184 3.43 -4.00 3.66
C GLU A 184 4.17 -5.04 4.51
N ASN A 185 3.45 -6.04 5.02
CA ASN A 185 4.01 -7.11 5.85
C ASN A 185 4.21 -8.44 5.09
N PHE A 186 4.04 -8.45 3.77
CA PHE A 186 4.04 -9.67 2.96
C PHE A 186 5.29 -10.54 3.16
N LEU A 187 6.47 -9.95 3.25
CA LEU A 187 7.73 -10.68 3.47
C LEU A 187 7.75 -11.35 4.85
N ILE A 188 7.29 -10.65 5.88
CA ILE A 188 7.25 -11.19 7.25
C ILE A 188 6.23 -12.32 7.32
N VAL A 189 5.03 -12.12 6.77
CA VAL A 189 3.97 -13.13 6.71
C VAL A 189 4.46 -14.35 5.92
N GLY A 190 5.08 -14.15 4.77
CA GLY A 190 5.64 -15.23 3.94
C GLY A 190 6.72 -16.02 4.66
N PHE A 191 7.67 -15.35 5.32
CA PHE A 191 8.71 -16.01 6.12
C PHE A 191 8.12 -16.83 7.27
N MET A 192 7.12 -16.29 7.99
CA MET A 192 6.46 -17.01 9.08
C MET A 192 5.67 -18.22 8.58
N MET A 193 5.05 -18.13 7.40
CA MET A 193 4.38 -19.27 6.78
C MET A 193 5.38 -20.39 6.39
N LEU A 194 6.54 -20.03 5.84
CA LEU A 194 7.60 -20.99 5.51
C LEU A 194 8.15 -21.66 6.77
N LEU A 195 8.39 -20.92 7.83
CA LEU A 195 8.87 -21.44 9.10
C LEU A 195 7.84 -22.38 9.74
N PHE A 196 6.55 -22.01 9.68
CA PHE A 196 5.47 -22.87 10.13
C PHE A 196 5.40 -24.17 9.33
N ALA A 197 5.49 -24.09 8.00
CA ALA A 197 5.48 -25.26 7.13
C ALA A 197 6.67 -26.19 7.44
N ALA A 198 7.87 -25.66 7.65
CA ALA A 198 9.05 -26.44 8.02
C ALA A 198 8.88 -27.19 9.36
N ILE A 199 8.27 -26.54 10.36
CA ILE A 199 8.00 -27.15 11.67
C ILE A 199 6.93 -28.26 11.55
N VAL A 200 5.93 -28.06 10.69
CA VAL A 200 4.84 -29.03 10.49
C VAL A 200 5.33 -30.27 9.76
N LEU A 201 6.28 -30.11 8.82
CA LEU A 201 6.84 -31.20 8.02
C LEU A 201 7.96 -31.99 8.72
N SER A 202 8.54 -31.46 9.81
CA SER A 202 9.54 -32.14 10.63
C SER A 202 8.87 -33.09 11.65
#